data_223e8ed16ba325bc0cc4cc78743f7785
#
_entry.id   223e8ed16ba325bc0cc4cc78743f7785
#
_cell.length_a   1.000
_cell.length_b   1.000
_cell.length_c   1.000
_cell.angle_alpha   90.00
_cell.angle_beta   90.00
_cell.angle_gamma   90.00
#
_symmetry.space_group_name_H-M   'P 1'
#
loop_
_entity.id
_entity.type
_entity.pdbx_description
1 polymer ?
#
loop_
_entity_poly.entity_id
_entity_poly.type
_entity_poly.pdbx_seq_one_letter_code
_entity_poly.pdbx_strand_id
1 'polypeptide(L)'
;DFNRNKLFSKGINLMADEKLEDASHVFEMVLRINPNDVDALLKLGYSRFHLEDYSESMRAYDKVLDIDVTNADAWNLKSLVFYERKVYGKALDSADKAIDSDPTFGMAWYNRSCYLSLLNQIPESLDALVRSIEIDVKNAKRAVKDKDFMNVRLEEGFKRIVEVVVIESLRQGYHTLGSIVWTTFLDSEDVIKCLTRLMKRGLVVKHEKRQVWSTIDTYDLVPEIANKIGTIKRGMLGIPSKSLPKPVKNLKN
;
A
#
# COMPACT_ATOMS: atom_id res chain seq x y z
N ASP A 1 18.87 -25.96 -16.40
CA ASP A 1 17.95 -25.15 -15.59
C ASP A 1 16.69 -25.85 -15.08
N PHE A 2 16.46 -27.11 -15.50
CA PHE A 2 15.32 -27.89 -15.00
C PHE A 2 15.38 -28.06 -13.46
N ASN A 3 16.56 -28.35 -12.89
CA ASN A 3 16.75 -28.51 -11.45
C ASN A 3 16.51 -27.19 -10.69
N ARG A 4 16.99 -26.06 -11.23
CA ARG A 4 16.74 -24.71 -10.67
C ARG A 4 15.24 -24.44 -10.55
N ASN A 5 14.48 -24.62 -11.65
CA ASN A 5 13.06 -24.33 -11.69
C ASN A 5 12.25 -25.25 -10.74
N LYS A 6 12.61 -26.54 -10.67
CA LYS A 6 11.97 -27.49 -9.75
C LYS A 6 12.20 -27.10 -8.28
N LEU A 7 13.42 -26.73 -7.92
CA LEU A 7 13.75 -26.28 -6.56
C LEU A 7 13.04 -24.95 -6.25
N PHE A 8 13.08 -23.99 -7.17
CA PHE A 8 12.44 -22.70 -6.98
C PHE A 8 10.93 -22.86 -6.74
N SER A 9 10.23 -23.64 -7.56
CA SER A 9 8.81 -23.94 -7.36
C SER A 9 8.54 -24.64 -6.03
N LYS A 10 9.42 -25.56 -5.60
CA LYS A 10 9.32 -26.17 -4.27
C LYS A 10 9.43 -25.13 -3.16
N GLY A 11 10.37 -24.19 -3.26
CA GLY A 11 10.53 -23.10 -2.30
C GLY A 11 9.28 -22.22 -2.21
N ILE A 12 8.69 -21.87 -3.36
CA ILE A 12 7.43 -21.09 -3.40
C ILE A 12 6.28 -21.83 -2.71
N ASN A 13 6.14 -23.15 -2.95
CA ASN A 13 5.10 -23.94 -2.29
C ASN A 13 5.31 -24.01 -0.77
N LEU A 14 6.55 -24.15 -0.31
CA LEU A 14 6.87 -24.12 1.12
C LEU A 14 6.57 -22.76 1.76
N MET A 15 6.80 -21.65 1.05
CA MET A 15 6.37 -20.32 1.52
C MET A 15 4.84 -20.22 1.64
N ALA A 16 4.11 -20.76 0.67
CA ALA A 16 2.65 -20.79 0.71
C ALA A 16 2.10 -21.63 1.87
N ASP A 17 2.83 -22.68 2.26
CA ASP A 17 2.54 -23.54 3.43
C ASP A 17 3.08 -22.94 4.76
N GLU A 18 3.59 -21.71 4.75
CA GLU A 18 4.22 -21.02 5.90
C GLU A 18 5.45 -21.74 6.50
N LYS A 19 6.07 -22.67 5.75
CA LYS A 19 7.28 -23.41 6.13
C LYS A 19 8.54 -22.63 5.73
N LEU A 20 8.77 -21.50 6.38
CA LEU A 20 9.75 -20.50 5.94
C LEU A 20 11.21 -20.96 6.12
N GLU A 21 11.52 -21.75 7.16
CA GLU A 21 12.86 -22.37 7.32
C GLU A 21 13.16 -23.30 6.14
N ASP A 22 12.24 -24.22 5.82
CA ASP A 22 12.42 -25.15 4.72
C ASP A 22 12.51 -24.41 3.38
N ALA A 23 11.68 -23.37 3.19
CA ALA A 23 11.73 -22.53 2.00
C ALA A 23 13.11 -21.86 1.84
N SER A 24 13.65 -21.28 2.92
CA SER A 24 14.96 -20.63 2.89
C SER A 24 16.07 -21.61 2.51
N HIS A 25 16.08 -22.83 3.06
CA HIS A 25 17.03 -23.88 2.67
C HIS A 25 16.92 -24.26 1.19
N VAL A 26 15.69 -24.33 0.66
CA VAL A 26 15.50 -24.64 -0.76
C VAL A 26 16.00 -23.50 -1.65
N PHE A 27 15.79 -22.22 -1.27
CA PHE A 27 16.35 -21.10 -2.03
C PHE A 27 17.89 -21.05 -1.94
N GLU A 28 18.48 -21.41 -0.82
CA GLU A 28 19.94 -21.59 -0.71
C GLU A 28 20.45 -22.68 -1.67
N MET A 29 19.68 -23.78 -1.86
CA MET A 29 20.04 -24.81 -2.88
C MET A 29 19.95 -24.23 -4.30
N VAL A 30 18.97 -23.37 -4.61
CA VAL A 30 18.92 -22.67 -5.90
C VAL A 30 20.15 -21.78 -6.08
N LEU A 31 20.56 -21.06 -5.04
CA LEU A 31 21.73 -20.17 -5.06
C LEU A 31 23.08 -20.92 -5.14
N ARG A 32 23.14 -22.20 -4.75
CA ARG A 32 24.30 -23.04 -5.04
C ARG A 32 24.44 -23.38 -6.52
N ILE A 33 23.32 -23.45 -7.26
CA ILE A 33 23.31 -23.66 -8.72
C ILE A 33 23.65 -22.35 -9.44
N ASN A 34 22.97 -21.26 -9.05
CA ASN A 34 23.21 -19.92 -9.59
C ASN A 34 23.31 -18.90 -8.45
N PRO A 35 24.53 -18.52 -8.03
CA PRO A 35 24.72 -17.56 -6.94
C PRO A 35 24.15 -16.16 -7.18
N ASN A 36 23.85 -15.81 -8.43
CA ASN A 36 23.32 -14.52 -8.83
C ASN A 36 21.84 -14.59 -9.28
N ASP A 37 21.12 -15.61 -8.81
CA ASP A 37 19.70 -15.76 -9.07
C ASP A 37 18.91 -14.71 -8.24
N VAL A 38 18.54 -13.62 -8.88
CA VAL A 38 17.85 -12.48 -8.25
C VAL A 38 16.54 -12.93 -7.61
N ASP A 39 15.74 -13.75 -8.30
CA ASP A 39 14.47 -14.23 -7.76
C ASP A 39 14.67 -15.06 -6.48
N ALA A 40 15.66 -15.95 -6.49
CA ALA A 40 15.98 -16.79 -5.32
C ALA A 40 16.51 -15.94 -4.15
N LEU A 41 17.33 -14.92 -4.43
CA LEU A 41 17.81 -13.97 -3.42
C LEU A 41 16.67 -13.19 -2.78
N LEU A 42 15.73 -12.66 -3.59
CA LEU A 42 14.56 -11.95 -3.07
C LEU A 42 13.68 -12.86 -2.20
N LYS A 43 13.45 -14.10 -2.62
CA LYS A 43 12.66 -15.07 -1.84
C LYS A 43 13.37 -15.55 -0.57
N LEU A 44 14.69 -15.76 -0.63
CA LEU A 44 15.50 -16.05 0.56
C LEU A 44 15.41 -14.89 1.56
N GLY A 45 15.64 -13.66 1.10
CA GLY A 45 15.54 -12.47 1.94
C GLY A 45 14.16 -12.31 2.57
N TYR A 46 13.09 -12.57 1.82
CA TYR A 46 11.72 -12.54 2.31
C TYR A 46 11.49 -13.63 3.40
N SER A 47 11.92 -14.86 3.17
CA SER A 47 11.77 -15.95 4.13
C SER A 47 12.52 -15.63 5.43
N ARG A 48 13.77 -15.13 5.33
CA ARG A 48 14.58 -14.72 6.47
C ARG A 48 13.98 -13.53 7.23
N PHE A 49 13.37 -12.57 6.51
CA PHE A 49 12.64 -11.46 7.11
C PHE A 49 11.51 -11.94 8.02
N HIS A 50 10.67 -12.85 7.54
CA HIS A 50 9.55 -13.39 8.31
C HIS A 50 9.97 -14.35 9.43
N LEU A 51 11.20 -14.86 9.39
CA LEU A 51 11.87 -15.56 10.48
C LEU A 51 12.58 -14.61 11.46
N GLU A 52 12.40 -13.30 11.29
CA GLU A 52 13.05 -12.25 12.07
C GLU A 52 14.59 -12.24 11.96
N ASP A 53 15.16 -13.03 11.02
CA ASP A 53 16.59 -12.99 10.71
C ASP A 53 16.89 -11.83 9.77
N TYR A 54 16.77 -10.61 10.33
CA TYR A 54 16.95 -9.36 9.59
C TYR A 54 18.36 -9.20 9.00
N SER A 55 19.35 -9.86 9.60
CA SER A 55 20.74 -9.78 9.13
C SER A 55 20.92 -10.54 7.82
N GLU A 56 20.43 -11.79 7.74
CA GLU A 56 20.49 -12.57 6.51
C GLU A 56 19.55 -12.03 5.44
N SER A 57 18.36 -11.53 5.85
CA SER A 57 17.46 -10.84 4.94
C SER A 57 18.13 -9.65 4.26
N MET A 58 18.81 -8.79 5.05
CA MET A 58 19.53 -7.63 4.53
C MET A 58 20.65 -8.03 3.56
N ARG A 59 21.44 -9.09 3.90
CA ARG A 59 22.51 -9.61 3.02
C ARG A 59 21.98 -10.08 1.68
N ALA A 60 20.82 -10.76 1.69
CA ALA A 60 20.20 -11.22 0.45
C ALA A 60 19.77 -10.06 -0.43
N TYR A 61 19.15 -9.01 0.15
CA TYR A 61 18.76 -7.82 -0.61
C TYR A 61 19.95 -6.98 -1.08
N ASP A 62 21.00 -6.84 -0.25
CA ASP A 62 22.23 -6.17 -0.66
C ASP A 62 22.85 -6.88 -1.87
N LYS A 63 22.88 -8.21 -1.88
CA LYS A 63 23.38 -8.98 -3.02
C LYS A 63 22.53 -8.77 -4.28
N VAL A 64 21.21 -8.63 -4.17
CA VAL A 64 20.37 -8.24 -5.31
C VAL A 64 20.79 -6.87 -5.85
N LEU A 65 21.02 -5.90 -4.94
CA LEU A 65 21.41 -4.54 -5.32
C LEU A 65 22.84 -4.44 -5.86
N ASP A 66 23.72 -5.34 -5.49
CA ASP A 66 25.06 -5.49 -6.11
C ASP A 66 24.95 -5.97 -7.57
N ILE A 67 23.93 -6.79 -7.89
CA ILE A 67 23.67 -7.28 -9.25
C ILE A 67 22.92 -6.22 -10.07
N ASP A 68 21.88 -5.62 -9.48
CA ASP A 68 21.02 -4.60 -10.10
C ASP A 68 20.65 -3.54 -9.06
N VAL A 69 21.40 -2.44 -9.06
CA VAL A 69 21.21 -1.31 -8.14
C VAL A 69 19.86 -0.61 -8.34
N THR A 70 19.18 -0.84 -9.46
CA THR A 70 17.86 -0.27 -9.79
C THR A 70 16.71 -1.20 -9.48
N ASN A 71 16.94 -2.32 -8.77
CA ASN A 71 15.90 -3.25 -8.38
C ASN A 71 14.98 -2.64 -7.33
N ALA A 72 13.81 -2.16 -7.75
CA ALA A 72 12.83 -1.50 -6.89
C ALA A 72 12.30 -2.41 -5.77
N ASP A 73 12.09 -3.72 -6.07
CA ASP A 73 11.64 -4.71 -5.07
C ASP A 73 12.66 -4.85 -3.95
N ALA A 74 13.95 -4.98 -4.29
CA ALA A 74 15.02 -5.12 -3.30
C ALA A 74 15.10 -3.88 -2.39
N TRP A 75 15.03 -2.68 -2.95
CA TRP A 75 15.00 -1.44 -2.17
C TRP A 75 13.76 -1.39 -1.26
N ASN A 76 12.59 -1.72 -1.76
CA ASN A 76 11.35 -1.73 -0.98
C ASN A 76 11.40 -2.77 0.15
N LEU A 77 11.89 -3.99 -0.12
CA LEU A 77 12.04 -5.04 0.90
C LEU A 77 13.09 -4.66 1.96
N LYS A 78 14.18 -4.02 1.55
CA LYS A 78 15.18 -3.48 2.47
C LYS A 78 14.59 -2.39 3.36
N SER A 79 13.67 -1.56 2.85
CA SER A 79 12.97 -0.56 3.65
C SER A 79 12.15 -1.19 4.77
N LEU A 80 11.49 -2.34 4.51
CA LEU A 80 10.74 -3.08 5.53
C LEU A 80 11.65 -3.62 6.64
N VAL A 81 12.87 -4.09 6.31
CA VAL A 81 13.84 -4.52 7.33
C VAL A 81 14.21 -3.36 8.26
N PHE A 82 14.46 -2.18 7.71
CA PHE A 82 14.73 -0.99 8.54
C PHE A 82 13.51 -0.56 9.36
N TYR A 83 12.30 -0.70 8.82
CA TYR A 83 11.06 -0.41 9.53
C TYR A 83 10.88 -1.31 10.75
N GLU A 84 11.04 -2.63 10.61
CA GLU A 84 10.94 -3.57 11.73
C GLU A 84 12.00 -3.29 12.82
N ARG A 85 13.17 -2.84 12.41
CA ARG A 85 14.22 -2.39 13.32
C ARG A 85 14.00 -0.97 13.87
N LYS A 86 12.89 -0.32 13.54
CA LYS A 86 12.50 1.04 13.95
C LYS A 86 13.50 2.14 13.52
N VAL A 87 14.28 1.90 12.46
CA VAL A 87 15.22 2.85 11.88
C VAL A 87 14.54 3.59 10.73
N TYR A 88 13.49 4.34 11.04
CA TYR A 88 12.56 4.92 10.06
C TYR A 88 13.23 5.86 9.04
N GLY A 89 14.30 6.56 9.41
CA GLY A 89 15.07 7.37 8.45
C GLY A 89 15.69 6.53 7.33
N LYS A 90 16.34 5.40 7.68
CA LYS A 90 16.89 4.47 6.66
C LYS A 90 15.82 3.74 5.89
N ALA A 91 14.66 3.46 6.53
CA ALA A 91 13.50 2.90 5.85
C ALA A 91 12.99 3.88 4.77
N LEU A 92 12.89 5.17 5.10
CA LEU A 92 12.51 6.24 4.17
C LEU A 92 13.48 6.34 2.99
N ASP A 93 14.80 6.42 3.27
CA ASP A 93 15.82 6.49 2.21
C ASP A 93 15.75 5.29 1.24
N SER A 94 15.46 4.10 1.78
CA SER A 94 15.33 2.89 0.95
C SER A 94 14.03 2.91 0.12
N ALA A 95 12.92 3.39 0.70
CA ALA A 95 11.67 3.56 -0.04
C ALA A 95 11.79 4.63 -1.15
N ASP A 96 12.53 5.72 -0.90
CA ASP A 96 12.82 6.74 -1.92
C ASP A 96 13.60 6.14 -3.09
N LYS A 97 14.61 5.30 -2.83
CA LYS A 97 15.35 4.59 -3.89
C LYS A 97 14.48 3.60 -4.67
N ALA A 98 13.53 2.92 -4.01
CA ALA A 98 12.56 2.08 -4.71
C ALA A 98 11.68 2.90 -5.66
N ILE A 99 11.22 4.08 -5.22
CA ILE A 99 10.42 5.02 -6.01
C ILE A 99 11.23 5.62 -7.17
N ASP A 100 12.50 5.96 -6.94
CA ASP A 100 13.39 6.46 -8.00
C ASP A 100 13.61 5.41 -9.08
N SER A 101 13.68 4.13 -8.69
CA SER A 101 13.82 2.99 -9.61
C SER A 101 12.51 2.68 -10.35
N ASP A 102 11.36 2.70 -9.65
CA ASP A 102 10.04 2.53 -10.25
C ASP A 102 9.03 3.52 -9.63
N PRO A 103 8.78 4.68 -10.26
CA PRO A 103 7.80 5.66 -9.79
C PRO A 103 6.35 5.17 -9.77
N THR A 104 6.06 4.02 -10.39
CA THR A 104 4.73 3.41 -10.41
C THR A 104 4.54 2.34 -9.34
N PHE A 105 5.57 2.10 -8.52
CA PHE A 105 5.51 1.12 -7.44
C PHE A 105 4.68 1.62 -6.25
N GLY A 106 3.37 1.39 -6.31
CA GLY A 106 2.41 1.90 -5.32
C GLY A 106 2.71 1.49 -3.86
N MET A 107 3.32 0.31 -3.65
CA MET A 107 3.73 -0.14 -2.31
C MET A 107 4.89 0.66 -1.75
N ALA A 108 5.86 1.04 -2.56
CA ALA A 108 6.96 1.89 -2.12
C ALA A 108 6.44 3.28 -1.69
N TRP A 109 5.50 3.87 -2.43
CA TRP A 109 4.81 5.10 -2.04
C TRP A 109 4.03 4.94 -0.74
N TYR A 110 3.36 3.80 -0.55
CA TYR A 110 2.64 3.49 0.69
C TYR A 110 3.60 3.41 1.89
N ASN A 111 4.65 2.61 1.76
CA ASN A 111 5.66 2.44 2.80
C ASN A 111 6.34 3.77 3.14
N ARG A 112 6.69 4.57 2.12
CA ARG A 112 7.18 5.94 2.29
C ARG A 112 6.24 6.77 3.15
N SER A 113 4.94 6.71 2.89
CA SER A 113 3.93 7.47 3.65
C SER A 113 3.86 7.04 5.12
N CYS A 114 3.96 5.73 5.40
CA CYS A 114 4.04 5.20 6.77
C CYS A 114 5.28 5.74 7.50
N TYR A 115 6.46 5.67 6.87
CA TYR A 115 7.70 6.13 7.49
C TYR A 115 7.69 7.63 7.77
N LEU A 116 7.16 8.44 6.86
CA LEU A 116 6.98 9.87 7.05
C LEU A 116 6.01 10.19 8.20
N SER A 117 4.91 9.43 8.32
CA SER A 117 3.98 9.54 9.44
C SER A 117 4.69 9.27 10.78
N LEU A 118 5.45 8.16 10.86
CA LEU A 118 6.22 7.79 12.05
C LEU A 118 7.32 8.80 12.40
N LEU A 119 7.86 9.50 11.40
CA LEU A 119 8.79 10.60 11.57
C LEU A 119 8.11 11.95 11.85
N ASN A 120 6.78 11.97 11.99
CA ASN A 120 5.94 13.15 12.21
C ASN A 120 6.04 14.21 11.09
N GLN A 121 6.35 13.77 9.87
CA GLN A 121 6.37 14.59 8.65
C GLN A 121 5.01 14.47 7.95
N ILE A 122 3.99 15.11 8.57
CA ILE A 122 2.58 14.91 8.23
C ILE A 122 2.22 15.32 6.79
N PRO A 123 2.60 16.51 6.29
CA PRO A 123 2.24 16.93 4.93
C PRO A 123 2.82 16.00 3.86
N GLU A 124 4.09 15.60 4.03
CA GLU A 124 4.80 14.70 3.11
C GLU A 124 4.22 13.29 3.15
N SER A 125 3.81 12.81 4.35
CA SER A 125 3.12 11.54 4.52
C SER A 125 1.82 11.51 3.75
N LEU A 126 0.98 12.55 3.88
CA LEU A 126 -0.28 12.64 3.13
C LEU A 126 -0.06 12.70 1.62
N ASP A 127 0.95 13.44 1.15
CA ASP A 127 1.27 13.52 -0.28
C ASP A 127 1.70 12.16 -0.85
N ALA A 128 2.55 11.44 -0.13
CA ALA A 128 2.98 10.09 -0.51
C ALA A 128 1.82 9.09 -0.48
N LEU A 129 0.95 9.17 0.53
CA LEU A 129 -0.23 8.31 0.64
C LEU A 129 -1.21 8.53 -0.53
N VAL A 130 -1.48 9.79 -0.88
CA VAL A 130 -2.30 10.13 -2.04
C VAL A 130 -1.69 9.53 -3.31
N ARG A 131 -0.38 9.64 -3.49
CA ARG A 131 0.29 9.07 -4.65
C ARG A 131 0.15 7.55 -4.70
N SER A 132 0.28 6.86 -3.58
CA SER A 132 0.05 5.42 -3.51
C SER A 132 -1.39 5.03 -3.87
N ILE A 133 -2.38 5.84 -3.47
CA ILE A 133 -3.81 5.62 -3.77
C ILE A 133 -4.12 5.90 -5.24
N GLU A 134 -3.49 6.89 -5.87
CA GLU A 134 -3.60 7.15 -7.31
C GLU A 134 -3.12 5.95 -8.15
N ILE A 135 -2.12 5.22 -7.65
CA ILE A 135 -1.59 4.00 -8.30
C ILE A 135 -2.48 2.79 -8.00
N ASP A 136 -2.82 2.57 -6.72
CA ASP A 136 -3.71 1.50 -6.29
C ASP A 136 -4.67 2.00 -5.21
N VAL A 137 -5.94 2.15 -5.58
CA VAL A 137 -7.02 2.61 -4.67
C VAL A 137 -7.18 1.75 -3.41
N LYS A 138 -6.76 0.48 -3.45
CA LYS A 138 -6.79 -0.41 -2.28
C LYS A 138 -5.94 0.10 -1.13
N ASN A 139 -4.92 0.92 -1.41
CA ASN A 139 -4.08 1.54 -0.39
C ASN A 139 -4.87 2.51 0.52
N ALA A 140 -5.95 3.13 0.02
CA ALA A 140 -6.84 3.93 0.87
C ALA A 140 -7.46 3.09 1.99
N LYS A 141 -8.00 1.90 1.66
CA LYS A 141 -8.59 0.99 2.63
C LYS A 141 -7.56 0.42 3.61
N ARG A 142 -6.33 0.19 3.15
CA ARG A 142 -5.20 -0.22 4.00
C ARG A 142 -4.87 0.86 5.01
N ALA A 143 -4.70 2.12 4.56
CA ALA A 143 -4.32 3.25 5.39
C ALA A 143 -5.31 3.52 6.54
N VAL A 144 -6.61 3.34 6.31
CA VAL A 144 -7.64 3.54 7.33
C VAL A 144 -7.44 2.63 8.55
N LYS A 145 -6.89 1.42 8.36
CA LYS A 145 -6.63 0.45 9.43
C LYS A 145 -5.24 0.56 10.03
N ASP A 146 -4.31 1.13 9.29
CA ASP A 146 -2.89 1.11 9.63
C ASP A 146 -2.58 2.03 10.80
N LYS A 147 -1.94 1.48 11.81
CA LYS A 147 -1.58 2.21 13.04
C LYS A 147 -0.52 3.28 12.81
N ASP A 148 0.26 3.14 11.76
CA ASP A 148 1.31 4.09 11.41
C ASP A 148 0.75 5.48 11.06
N PHE A 149 -0.54 5.57 10.72
CA PHE A 149 -1.23 6.83 10.43
C PHE A 149 -1.96 7.46 11.63
N MET A 150 -1.75 6.98 12.85
CA MET A 150 -2.44 7.55 14.03
C MET A 150 -2.23 9.06 14.16
N ASN A 151 -1.03 9.56 13.86
CA ASN A 151 -0.69 10.99 13.91
C ASN A 151 -1.36 11.81 12.80
N VAL A 152 -1.76 11.16 11.71
CA VAL A 152 -2.28 11.80 10.48
C VAL A 152 -3.80 11.75 10.40
N ARG A 153 -4.45 10.89 11.19
CA ARG A 153 -5.91 10.63 11.10
C ARG A 153 -6.79 11.85 11.34
N LEU A 154 -6.34 12.80 12.16
CA LEU A 154 -7.09 14.02 12.47
C LEU A 154 -7.01 15.07 11.36
N GLU A 155 -6.05 14.92 10.46
CA GLU A 155 -5.83 15.86 9.38
C GLU A 155 -6.94 15.83 8.34
N GLU A 156 -7.28 16.98 7.79
CA GLU A 156 -8.34 17.10 6.77
C GLU A 156 -8.01 16.29 5.51
N GLY A 157 -6.73 16.20 5.15
CA GLY A 157 -6.25 15.36 4.05
C GLY A 157 -6.59 13.87 4.26
N PHE A 158 -6.42 13.36 5.48
CA PHE A 158 -6.74 11.97 5.79
C PHE A 158 -8.25 11.72 5.81
N LYS A 159 -9.06 12.66 6.31
CA LYS A 159 -10.52 12.57 6.25
C LYS A 159 -11.04 12.44 4.82
N ARG A 160 -10.37 13.06 3.85
CA ARG A 160 -10.69 12.90 2.42
C ARG A 160 -10.29 11.53 1.87
N ILE A 161 -9.24 10.91 2.39
CA ILE A 161 -8.90 9.52 2.07
C ILE A 161 -9.99 8.57 2.59
N VAL A 162 -10.55 8.83 3.77
CA VAL A 162 -11.72 8.09 4.29
C VAL A 162 -12.92 8.25 3.34
N GLU A 163 -13.16 9.44 2.80
CA GLU A 163 -14.21 9.65 1.79
C GLU A 163 -14.01 8.79 0.54
N VAL A 164 -12.78 8.64 0.06
CA VAL A 164 -12.45 7.74 -1.07
C VAL A 164 -12.86 6.30 -0.76
N VAL A 165 -12.56 5.81 0.44
CA VAL A 165 -12.92 4.44 0.85
C VAL A 165 -14.43 4.22 0.85
N VAL A 166 -15.20 5.20 1.35
CA VAL A 166 -16.67 5.15 1.37
C VAL A 166 -17.24 5.24 -0.05
N ILE A 167 -16.73 6.15 -0.89
CA ILE A 167 -17.14 6.27 -2.30
C ILE A 167 -16.87 4.96 -3.04
N GLU A 168 -15.73 4.34 -2.85
CA GLU A 168 -15.40 3.07 -3.51
C GLU A 168 -16.32 1.94 -3.04
N SER A 169 -16.70 1.91 -1.77
CA SER A 169 -17.70 0.98 -1.24
C SER A 169 -19.06 1.15 -1.93
N LEU A 170 -19.52 2.39 -2.09
CA LEU A 170 -20.77 2.70 -2.80
C LEU A 170 -20.70 2.28 -4.28
N ARG A 171 -19.56 2.49 -4.95
CA ARG A 171 -19.35 2.02 -6.35
C ARG A 171 -19.43 0.51 -6.48
N GLN A 172 -19.03 -0.24 -5.46
CA GLN A 172 -19.10 -1.70 -5.42
C GLN A 172 -20.50 -2.23 -5.09
N GLY A 173 -21.48 -1.35 -4.88
CA GLY A 173 -22.88 -1.74 -4.63
C GLY A 173 -23.24 -1.91 -3.14
N TYR A 174 -22.40 -1.40 -2.23
CA TYR A 174 -22.69 -1.43 -0.79
C TYR A 174 -23.39 -0.14 -0.38
N HIS A 175 -24.72 -0.16 -0.31
CA HIS A 175 -25.56 1.05 -0.18
C HIS A 175 -26.15 1.27 1.21
N THR A 176 -26.11 0.29 2.12
CA THR A 176 -26.59 0.44 3.50
C THR A 176 -25.45 0.80 4.45
N LEU A 177 -25.77 1.50 5.55
CA LEU A 177 -24.77 1.82 6.57
C LEU A 177 -24.00 0.56 7.03
N GLY A 178 -24.71 -0.52 7.34
CA GLY A 178 -24.09 -1.77 7.78
C GLY A 178 -23.16 -2.38 6.73
N SER A 179 -23.55 -2.37 5.44
CA SER A 179 -22.71 -2.91 4.37
C SER A 179 -21.47 -2.04 4.12
N ILE A 180 -21.59 -0.71 4.22
CA ILE A 180 -20.47 0.22 4.10
C ILE A 180 -19.49 0.02 5.26
N VAL A 181 -19.97 -0.04 6.50
CA VAL A 181 -19.16 -0.32 7.69
C VAL A 181 -18.39 -1.63 7.52
N TRP A 182 -19.09 -2.70 7.11
CA TRP A 182 -18.47 -4.00 6.91
C TRP A 182 -17.37 -4.00 5.84
N THR A 183 -17.58 -3.29 4.74
CA THR A 183 -16.60 -3.27 3.63
C THR A 183 -15.45 -2.32 3.84
N THR A 184 -15.68 -1.20 4.54
CA THR A 184 -14.64 -0.18 4.79
C THR A 184 -13.82 -0.47 6.04
N PHE A 185 -14.38 -1.26 6.97
CA PHE A 185 -13.84 -1.51 8.31
C PHE A 185 -13.70 -0.23 9.17
N LEU A 186 -14.40 0.81 8.83
CA LEU A 186 -14.60 1.99 9.65
C LEU A 186 -15.67 1.71 10.71
N ASP A 187 -15.66 2.45 11.79
CA ASP A 187 -16.80 2.42 12.70
C ASP A 187 -18.02 3.16 12.11
N SER A 188 -19.19 2.90 12.69
CA SER A 188 -20.44 3.47 12.19
C SER A 188 -20.47 4.99 12.28
N GLU A 189 -19.84 5.56 13.32
CA GLU A 189 -19.81 7.01 13.53
C GLU A 189 -18.97 7.71 12.47
N ASP A 190 -17.80 7.17 12.14
CA ASP A 190 -16.93 7.70 11.08
C ASP A 190 -17.57 7.59 9.71
N VAL A 191 -18.27 6.47 9.42
CA VAL A 191 -19.03 6.32 8.17
C VAL A 191 -20.15 7.35 8.09
N ILE A 192 -20.92 7.57 9.15
CA ILE A 192 -22.00 8.57 9.19
C ILE A 192 -21.44 9.98 9.00
N LYS A 193 -20.35 10.35 9.68
CA LYS A 193 -19.67 11.64 9.50
C LYS A 193 -19.22 11.84 8.06
N CYS A 194 -18.65 10.79 7.46
CA CYS A 194 -18.21 10.80 6.08
C CYS A 194 -19.39 10.97 5.11
N LEU A 195 -20.44 10.14 5.22
CA LEU A 195 -21.64 10.25 4.38
C LEU A 195 -22.29 11.64 4.51
N THR A 196 -22.35 12.19 5.71
CA THR A 196 -22.88 13.55 5.94
C THR A 196 -22.08 14.60 5.20
N ARG A 197 -20.75 14.52 5.18
CA ARG A 197 -19.90 15.43 4.39
C ARG A 197 -20.10 15.25 2.89
N LEU A 198 -20.19 14.01 2.42
CA LEU A 198 -20.43 13.71 1.01
C LEU A 198 -21.81 14.19 0.54
N MET A 199 -22.85 14.03 1.36
CA MET A 199 -24.19 14.57 1.07
C MET A 199 -24.20 16.11 1.02
N LYS A 200 -23.54 16.78 1.97
CA LYS A 200 -23.42 18.26 1.95
C LYS A 200 -22.71 18.78 0.68
N ARG A 201 -21.83 17.97 0.10
CA ARG A 201 -21.13 18.28 -1.17
C ARG A 201 -21.91 17.85 -2.41
N GLY A 202 -23.10 17.27 -2.26
CA GLY A 202 -23.92 16.79 -3.35
C GLY A 202 -23.32 15.59 -4.10
N LEU A 203 -22.47 14.79 -3.45
CA LEU A 203 -21.82 13.64 -4.05
C LEU A 203 -22.58 12.33 -3.79
N VAL A 204 -23.34 12.30 -2.70
CA VAL A 204 -24.15 11.15 -2.25
C VAL A 204 -25.54 11.62 -1.96
N VAL A 205 -26.51 10.78 -2.31
CA VAL A 205 -27.94 10.97 -1.98
C VAL A 205 -28.35 9.86 -1.02
N LYS A 206 -29.12 10.22 0.00
CA LYS A 206 -29.75 9.30 0.94
C LYS A 206 -31.17 8.98 0.47
N HIS A 207 -31.55 7.71 0.48
CA HIS A 207 -32.90 7.24 0.23
C HIS A 207 -33.42 6.45 1.44
N GLU A 208 -34.67 6.63 1.78
CA GLU A 208 -35.36 5.81 2.77
C GLU A 208 -36.13 4.70 2.06
N LYS A 209 -35.73 3.45 2.30
CA LYS A 209 -36.38 2.28 1.72
C LYS A 209 -37.26 1.63 2.78
N ARG A 210 -38.60 1.70 2.60
CA ARG A 210 -39.53 1.01 3.49
C ARG A 210 -39.46 -0.48 3.27
N GLN A 211 -39.34 -1.22 4.37
CA GLN A 211 -39.55 -2.66 4.45
C GLN A 211 -40.80 -2.94 5.30
N VAL A 212 -41.29 -4.20 5.28
CA VAL A 212 -42.56 -4.58 5.93
C VAL A 212 -42.62 -4.16 7.40
N TRP A 213 -41.47 -4.17 8.10
CA TRP A 213 -41.39 -3.90 9.54
C TRP A 213 -40.40 -2.80 9.95
N SER A 214 -39.71 -2.16 8.98
CA SER A 214 -38.68 -1.16 9.27
C SER A 214 -38.43 -0.26 8.09
N THR A 215 -37.73 0.84 8.33
CA THR A 215 -37.17 1.71 7.28
C THR A 215 -35.65 1.55 7.30
N ILE A 216 -35.05 1.32 6.13
CA ILE A 216 -33.61 1.22 5.99
C ILE A 216 -33.13 2.41 5.14
N ASP A 217 -32.15 3.12 5.65
CA ASP A 217 -31.45 4.15 4.91
C ASP A 217 -30.51 3.51 3.89
N THR A 218 -30.60 3.93 2.65
CA THR A 218 -29.63 3.59 1.60
C THR A 218 -28.98 4.86 1.06
N TYR A 219 -27.76 4.70 0.58
CA TYR A 219 -26.92 5.80 0.12
C TYR A 219 -26.42 5.48 -1.28
N ASP A 220 -26.60 6.40 -2.21
CA ASP A 220 -26.18 6.23 -3.60
C ASP A 220 -25.32 7.40 -4.05
N LEU A 221 -24.35 7.14 -4.93
CA LEU A 221 -23.61 8.18 -5.61
C LEU A 221 -24.54 8.90 -6.58
N VAL A 222 -24.42 10.23 -6.65
CA VAL A 222 -25.12 11.01 -7.67
C VAL A 222 -24.71 10.51 -9.06
N PRO A 223 -25.65 10.17 -9.97
CA PRO A 223 -25.36 9.50 -11.25
C PRO A 223 -24.29 10.20 -12.10
N GLU A 224 -24.31 11.54 -12.13
CA GLU A 224 -23.34 12.34 -12.87
C GLU A 224 -21.91 12.18 -12.32
N ILE A 225 -21.78 11.86 -11.04
CA ILE A 225 -20.53 11.66 -10.34
C ILE A 225 -20.06 10.23 -10.49
N ALA A 226 -20.98 9.24 -10.38
CA ALA A 226 -20.66 7.84 -10.59
C ALA A 226 -19.95 7.60 -11.94
N ASN A 227 -20.38 8.33 -12.99
CA ASN A 227 -19.79 8.25 -14.33
C ASN A 227 -18.44 9.00 -14.46
N LYS A 228 -18.17 10.00 -13.63
CA LYS A 228 -16.93 10.81 -13.66
C LYS A 228 -15.81 10.23 -12.79
N ILE A 229 -16.14 9.41 -11.81
CA ILE A 229 -15.17 8.77 -10.90
C ILE A 229 -14.55 7.53 -11.57
N GLY A 230 -13.98 7.69 -12.76
CA GLY A 230 -13.17 6.63 -13.42
C GLY A 230 -11.77 6.50 -12.85
N THR A 231 -11.24 7.59 -12.31
CA THR A 231 -9.91 7.69 -11.68
C THR A 231 -9.99 8.69 -10.54
N ILE A 232 -9.51 8.29 -9.37
CA ILE A 232 -9.38 9.22 -8.22
C ILE A 232 -8.25 10.18 -8.57
N LYS A 233 -8.60 11.42 -8.92
CA LYS A 233 -7.62 12.47 -9.23
C LYS A 233 -7.33 13.29 -7.97
N ARG A 234 -6.09 13.75 -7.82
CA ARG A 234 -5.63 14.64 -6.73
C ARG A 234 -6.61 15.79 -6.43
N GLY A 235 -7.19 16.38 -7.47
CA GLY A 235 -8.19 17.46 -7.34
C GLY A 235 -9.44 17.06 -6.58
N MET A 236 -9.85 15.79 -6.60
CA MET A 236 -10.99 15.29 -5.83
C MET A 236 -10.67 15.19 -4.33
N LEU A 237 -9.41 14.94 -3.99
CA LEU A 237 -8.91 14.90 -2.62
C LEU A 237 -8.66 16.31 -2.07
N GLY A 238 -8.72 17.37 -2.93
CA GLY A 238 -8.51 18.77 -2.56
C GLY A 238 -7.12 19.03 -1.95
N ILE A 239 -6.15 18.21 -2.29
CA ILE A 239 -4.76 18.34 -1.88
C ILE A 239 -4.07 19.21 -2.94
N PRO A 240 -3.41 20.33 -2.56
CA PRO A 240 -2.72 21.17 -3.52
C PRO A 240 -1.71 20.36 -4.33
N SER A 241 -1.70 20.54 -5.65
CA SER A 241 -0.69 19.95 -6.52
C SER A 241 0.64 20.66 -6.26
N LYS A 242 1.44 20.17 -5.32
CA LYS A 242 2.87 20.48 -5.35
C LYS A 242 3.44 19.74 -6.56
N SER A 243 4.17 20.45 -7.40
CA SER A 243 4.88 19.89 -8.53
C SER A 243 5.72 18.70 -8.08
N LEU A 244 5.45 17.54 -8.66
CA LEU A 244 6.32 16.36 -8.50
C LEU A 244 7.78 16.80 -8.75
N PRO A 245 8.76 16.32 -7.97
CA PRO A 245 10.15 16.40 -8.40
C PRO A 245 10.21 15.78 -9.79
N LYS A 246 10.74 16.55 -10.76
CA LYS A 246 10.93 16.05 -12.11
C LYS A 246 11.79 14.79 -12.02
N PRO A 247 11.48 13.72 -12.77
CA PRO A 247 12.36 12.56 -12.81
C PRO A 247 13.76 13.06 -13.14
N VAL A 248 14.71 12.65 -12.33
CA VAL A 248 16.13 12.97 -12.55
C VAL A 248 16.45 12.39 -13.92
N LYS A 249 16.65 13.26 -14.92
CA LYS A 249 17.10 12.85 -16.24
C LYS A 249 18.41 12.12 -16.06
N ASN A 250 18.41 10.86 -16.50
CA ASN A 250 19.56 10.00 -16.69
C ASN A 250 20.91 10.74 -16.64
N LEU A 251 21.66 10.49 -15.59
CA LEU A 251 23.12 10.59 -15.68
C LEU A 251 23.59 9.43 -16.56
N LYS A 252 23.55 9.65 -17.88
CA LYS A 252 24.46 8.97 -18.79
C LYS A 252 25.79 9.68 -18.61
N ASN A 253 26.73 8.99 -17.98
CA ASN A 253 28.15 8.96 -18.36
C ASN A 253 28.78 7.76 -17.65
#